data_764c7b2ce1cfec0b756a9ef2b0f5be74
#
_entry.id   764c7b2ce1cfec0b756a9ef2b0f5be74
#
_cell.length_a   1.000
_cell.length_b   1.000
_cell.length_c   1.000
_cell.angle_alpha   90.00
_cell.angle_beta   90.00
_cell.angle_gamma   90.00
#
_symmetry.space_group_name_H-M   'P 1'
#
loop_
_entity.id
_entity.type
_entity.pdbx_description
1 polymer ?
#
loop_
_entity_poly.entity_id
_entity_poly.type
_entity_poly.pdbx_seq_one_letter_code
_entity_poly.pdbx_strand_id
1 'polypeptide(L)'
;MKAQIHNFAVWINETRPAALKENFSSLLTNSGFEVLEVVEKHFEPYGYTALFLLSESHFAIHTFPEHEETYIELSSCVLEPFNKFIKNYES
;
A
#
# COMPACT_ATOMS: atom_id res chain seq x y z
N MET A 1 17.10 19.90 -11.40
CA MET A 1 15.67 19.65 -11.11
C MET A 1 15.55 18.56 -10.08
N LYS A 2 14.72 18.75 -9.10
CA LYS A 2 14.46 17.73 -8.08
C LYS A 2 13.21 16.91 -8.42
N ALA A 3 13.27 15.62 -8.17
CA ALA A 3 12.08 14.79 -8.22
C ALA A 3 11.13 15.24 -7.10
N GLN A 4 9.84 15.14 -7.36
CA GLN A 4 8.82 15.43 -6.35
C GLN A 4 8.29 14.11 -5.83
N ILE A 5 8.14 14.02 -4.52
CA ILE A 5 7.59 12.82 -3.87
C ILE A 5 6.17 13.13 -3.40
N HIS A 6 5.24 12.28 -3.80
CA HIS A 6 3.84 12.37 -3.41
C HIS A 6 3.55 11.27 -2.41
N ASN A 7 2.87 11.60 -1.33
CA ASN A 7 2.57 10.65 -0.27
C ASN A 7 1.08 10.61 0.03
N PHE A 8 0.56 9.41 0.23
CA PHE A 8 -0.81 9.19 0.64
C PHE A 8 -0.79 8.14 1.75
N ALA A 9 -1.41 8.45 2.87
CA ALA A 9 -1.46 7.53 4.00
C ALA A 9 -2.83 7.61 4.65
N VAL A 10 -3.33 6.46 5.11
CA VAL A 10 -4.64 6.40 5.73
C VAL A 10 -4.72 5.18 6.66
N TRP A 11 -5.57 5.28 7.69
CA TRP A 11 -5.91 4.16 8.57
C TRP A 11 -7.21 3.54 8.11
N ILE A 12 -7.26 2.22 8.04
CA ILE A 12 -8.46 1.48 7.63
C ILE A 12 -8.75 0.37 8.64
N ASN A 13 -9.96 -0.20 8.56
CA ASN A 13 -10.39 -1.21 9.54
C ASN A 13 -10.07 -2.66 9.14
N GLU A 14 -9.83 -2.92 7.86
CA GLU A 14 -9.50 -4.28 7.43
C GLU A 14 -8.15 -4.69 8.01
N THR A 15 -8.06 -5.87 8.64
CA THR A 15 -6.81 -6.36 9.23
C THR A 15 -6.42 -7.75 8.73
N ARG A 16 -7.18 -8.36 7.84
CA ARG A 16 -6.87 -9.69 7.30
C ARG A 16 -5.76 -9.60 6.26
N PRO A 17 -4.61 -10.25 6.49
CA PRO A 17 -3.46 -10.10 5.57
C PRO A 17 -3.76 -10.49 4.13
N ALA A 18 -4.44 -11.62 3.90
CA ALA A 18 -4.72 -12.08 2.54
C ALA A 18 -5.61 -11.09 1.78
N ALA A 19 -6.65 -10.56 2.45
CA ALA A 19 -7.54 -9.58 1.84
C ALA A 19 -6.81 -8.29 1.52
N LEU A 20 -5.98 -7.81 2.45
CA LEU A 20 -5.20 -6.60 2.26
C LEU A 20 -4.23 -6.74 1.08
N LYS A 21 -3.49 -7.83 1.06
CA LYS A 21 -2.51 -8.07 0.00
C LYS A 21 -3.18 -8.13 -1.36
N GLU A 22 -4.26 -8.90 -1.48
CA GLU A 22 -4.97 -9.05 -2.74
C GLU A 22 -5.59 -7.74 -3.21
N ASN A 23 -6.31 -7.07 -2.32
CA ASN A 23 -7.02 -5.83 -2.68
C ASN A 23 -6.07 -4.72 -3.09
N PHE A 24 -4.99 -4.53 -2.34
CA PHE A 24 -4.04 -3.46 -2.67
C PHE A 24 -3.14 -3.81 -3.84
N SER A 25 -2.80 -5.10 -4.04
CA SER A 25 -2.10 -5.52 -5.26
C SER A 25 -2.91 -5.15 -6.51
N SER A 26 -4.22 -5.45 -6.48
CA SER A 26 -5.11 -5.12 -7.59
C SER A 26 -5.24 -3.60 -7.78
N LEU A 27 -5.41 -2.88 -6.68
CA LEU A 27 -5.54 -1.43 -6.73
C LEU A 27 -4.30 -0.75 -7.31
N LEU A 28 -3.12 -1.20 -6.90
CA LEU A 28 -1.85 -0.68 -7.42
C LEU A 28 -1.72 -0.96 -8.91
N THR A 29 -1.96 -2.20 -9.31
CA THR A 29 -1.86 -2.61 -10.71
C THR A 29 -2.86 -1.87 -11.59
N ASN A 30 -4.11 -1.76 -11.13
CA ASN A 30 -5.16 -1.06 -11.89
C ASN A 30 -4.91 0.44 -11.98
N SER A 31 -4.11 0.98 -11.08
CA SER A 31 -3.74 2.40 -11.10
C SER A 31 -2.55 2.69 -12.00
N GLY A 32 -1.88 1.65 -12.49
CA GLY A 32 -0.77 1.82 -13.42
C GLY A 32 0.60 1.58 -12.79
N PHE A 33 0.66 1.11 -11.55
CA PHE A 33 1.94 0.75 -10.94
C PHE A 33 2.34 -0.66 -11.32
N GLU A 34 3.63 -0.86 -11.50
CA GLU A 34 4.21 -2.20 -11.68
C GLU A 34 4.75 -2.67 -10.34
N VAL A 35 4.22 -3.79 -9.82
CA VAL A 35 4.72 -4.38 -8.57
C VAL A 35 5.93 -5.24 -8.91
N LEU A 36 7.10 -4.81 -8.47
CA LEU A 36 8.36 -5.50 -8.75
C LEU A 36 8.65 -6.58 -7.72
N GLU A 37 8.32 -6.31 -6.46
CA GLU A 37 8.63 -7.23 -5.38
C GLU A 37 7.70 -6.98 -4.20
N VAL A 38 7.39 -8.02 -3.44
CA VAL A 38 6.62 -7.90 -2.21
C VAL A 38 7.36 -8.63 -1.11
N VAL A 39 7.60 -7.96 0.01
CA VAL A 39 8.20 -8.55 1.20
C VAL A 39 7.14 -8.57 2.29
N GLU A 40 6.95 -9.72 2.91
CA GLU A 40 5.92 -9.90 3.93
C GLU A 40 6.52 -10.44 5.22
N LYS A 41 5.94 -10.02 6.35
CA LYS A 41 6.30 -10.55 7.65
C LYS A 41 5.02 -10.71 8.49
N HIS A 42 4.83 -11.91 9.00
CA HIS A 42 3.79 -12.19 9.99
C HIS A 42 4.45 -12.20 11.36
N PHE A 43 3.96 -11.36 12.26
CA PHE A 43 4.53 -11.21 13.59
C PHE A 43 3.79 -12.08 14.60
N GLU A 44 4.50 -12.56 15.60
CA GLU A 44 3.93 -13.33 16.71
C GLU A 44 3.71 -12.40 17.91
N PRO A 45 2.57 -12.47 18.60
CA PRO A 45 1.45 -13.39 18.40
C PRO A 45 0.50 -12.96 17.30
N TYR A 46 0.59 -11.73 16.79
CA TYR A 46 -0.23 -11.23 15.68
C TYR A 46 0.45 -10.00 15.07
N GLY A 47 -0.07 -9.58 13.95
CA GLY A 47 0.47 -8.45 13.20
C GLY A 47 1.05 -8.89 11.88
N TYR A 48 0.96 -8.01 10.89
CA TYR A 48 1.39 -8.30 9.53
C TYR A 48 1.91 -7.02 8.89
N THR A 49 3.04 -7.13 8.20
CA THR A 49 3.58 -6.03 7.40
C THR A 49 3.86 -6.55 5.99
N ALA A 50 3.48 -5.76 4.99
CA ALA A 50 3.83 -6.02 3.60
C ALA A 50 4.42 -4.75 3.01
N LEU A 51 5.54 -4.90 2.31
CA LEU A 51 6.20 -3.81 1.60
C LEU A 51 6.22 -4.16 0.12
N PHE A 52 5.67 -3.27 -0.69
CA PHE A 52 5.61 -3.44 -2.14
C PHE A 52 6.63 -2.52 -2.77
N LEU A 53 7.61 -3.09 -3.46
CA LEU A 53 8.53 -2.31 -4.28
C LEU A 53 7.89 -2.09 -5.63
N LEU A 54 7.71 -0.84 -5.98
CA LEU A 54 7.12 -0.44 -7.25
C LEU A 54 8.20 0.25 -8.08
N SER A 55 7.96 0.39 -9.38
CA SER A 55 8.88 1.16 -10.19
C SER A 55 8.84 2.62 -9.73
N GLU A 56 9.95 3.11 -9.18
CA GLU A 56 10.12 4.48 -8.68
C GLU A 56 9.15 4.84 -7.53
N SER A 57 8.67 3.83 -6.77
CA SER A 57 7.64 4.04 -5.74
C SER A 57 7.65 2.89 -4.75
N HIS A 58 6.90 3.05 -3.67
CA HIS A 58 6.69 1.94 -2.75
C HIS A 58 5.35 2.10 -2.02
N PHE A 59 4.83 0.97 -1.56
CA PHE A 59 3.58 0.90 -0.83
C PHE A 59 3.75 0.00 0.38
N ALA A 60 3.21 0.39 1.52
CA ALA A 60 3.36 -0.35 2.76
C ALA A 60 2.00 -0.62 3.42
N ILE A 61 1.89 -1.80 4.02
CA ILE A 61 0.74 -2.21 4.83
C ILE A 61 1.28 -2.62 6.19
N HIS A 62 0.70 -2.06 7.27
CA HIS A 62 1.05 -2.43 8.64
C HIS A 62 -0.24 -2.66 9.41
N THR A 63 -0.50 -3.89 9.85
CA THR A 63 -1.72 -4.20 10.61
C THR A 63 -1.48 -4.12 12.10
N PHE A 64 -2.49 -3.65 12.81
CA PHE A 64 -2.53 -3.60 14.27
C PHE A 64 -3.86 -4.25 14.71
N PRO A 65 -3.96 -5.60 14.59
CA PRO A 65 -5.23 -6.28 14.83
C PRO A 65 -5.78 -6.09 16.23
N GLU A 66 -4.90 -5.87 17.21
CA GLU A 66 -5.31 -5.60 18.59
C GLU A 66 -6.10 -4.29 18.72
N HIS A 67 -5.95 -3.39 17.77
CA HIS A 67 -6.69 -2.13 17.69
C HIS A 67 -7.69 -2.11 16.53
N GLU A 68 -7.82 -3.23 15.82
CA GLU A 68 -8.70 -3.37 14.66
C GLU A 68 -8.39 -2.32 13.59
N GLU A 69 -7.11 -2.01 13.39
CA GLU A 69 -6.66 -0.97 12.47
C GLU A 69 -5.50 -1.44 11.62
N THR A 70 -5.42 -0.86 10.43
CA THR A 70 -4.30 -1.06 9.51
C THR A 70 -3.89 0.29 8.95
N TYR A 71 -2.59 0.53 8.94
CA TYR A 71 -2.02 1.73 8.32
C TYR A 71 -1.51 1.36 6.93
N ILE A 72 -1.90 2.14 5.94
CA ILE A 72 -1.39 1.99 4.57
C ILE A 72 -0.74 3.28 4.12
N GLU A 73 0.29 3.16 3.28
CA GLU A 73 1.07 4.29 2.84
C GLU A 73 1.59 4.06 1.42
N LEU A 74 1.33 5.01 0.54
CA LEU A 74 1.89 5.02 -0.82
C LEU A 74 2.80 6.23 -0.97
N SER A 75 4.02 5.98 -1.41
CA SER A 75 4.98 7.05 -1.71
C SER A 75 5.45 6.88 -3.15
N SER A 76 5.34 7.93 -3.95
CA SER A 76 5.63 7.83 -5.38
C SER A 76 6.14 9.14 -5.94
N CYS A 77 7.08 9.05 -6.88
CA CYS A 77 7.50 10.20 -7.68
C CYS A 77 6.81 10.23 -9.05
N VAL A 78 5.86 9.31 -9.29
CA VAL A 78 5.15 9.22 -10.58
C VAL A 78 3.71 9.67 -10.36
N LEU A 79 3.41 10.90 -10.79
CA LEU A 79 2.16 11.56 -10.43
C LEU A 79 0.90 10.90 -11.01
N GLU A 80 0.91 10.48 -12.26
CA GLU A 80 -0.29 9.94 -12.89
C GLU A 80 -0.83 8.68 -12.22
N PRO A 81 -0.03 7.61 -12.03
CA PRO A 81 -0.53 6.45 -11.30
C PRO A 81 -0.84 6.75 -9.85
N PHE A 82 -0.12 7.69 -9.22
CA PHE A 82 -0.41 8.10 -7.85
C PHE A 82 -1.83 8.69 -7.76
N ASN A 83 -2.18 9.59 -8.66
CA ASN A 83 -3.52 10.20 -8.67
C ASN A 83 -4.60 9.17 -8.99
N LYS A 84 -4.32 8.24 -9.90
CA LYS A 84 -5.26 7.15 -10.23
C LYS A 84 -5.49 6.23 -9.03
N PHE A 85 -4.44 5.96 -8.25
CA PHE A 85 -4.57 5.16 -7.05
C PHE A 85 -5.55 5.80 -6.07
N ILE A 86 -5.39 7.09 -5.80
CA ILE A 86 -6.27 7.81 -4.87
C ILE A 86 -7.71 7.78 -5.38
N LYS A 87 -7.91 8.07 -6.66
CA LYS A 87 -9.23 8.07 -7.28
C LYS A 87 -9.90 6.70 -7.18
N ASN A 88 -9.16 5.64 -7.51
CA ASN A 88 -9.68 4.28 -7.45
C ASN A 88 -9.96 3.84 -6.02
N TYR A 89 -9.10 4.25 -5.09
CA TYR A 89 -9.28 3.94 -3.67
C TYR A 89 -10.55 4.57 -3.13
N GLU A 90 -10.85 5.80 -3.53
CA GLU A 90 -12.01 6.56 -3.05
C GLU A 90 -13.33 6.20 -3.74
N SER A 91 -13.28 5.43 -4.81
CA SER A 91 -14.49 5.08 -5.58
C SER A 91 -15.24 3.88 -4.99
#